data_6280cd7f425017e59276a06c5eda7d26
#
_entry.id   6280cd7f425017e59276a06c5eda7d26
#
_cell.length_a   1.000
_cell.length_b   1.000
_cell.length_c   1.000
_cell.angle_alpha   90.00
_cell.angle_beta   90.00
_cell.angle_gamma   90.00
#
_symmetry.space_group_name_H-M   'P 1'
#
loop_
_entity.id
_entity.type
_entity.pdbx_description
1 polymer ?
#
loop_
_entity_poly.entity_id
_entity_poly.type
_entity_poly.pdbx_seq_one_letter_code
_entity_poly.pdbx_strand_id
1 'polypeptide(L)'
;MTTDPPVLGLVAGDGVYPEYIVRGARRRTPELRIVAVGFKGETNPAVIPLCDAYQEFSVGQISKPFTFLKKHGVRNVIMAGGINPKNILSLRPDLRALSVLMRMPEKNADSLLGAVITEAEKEGFTILPASTYMEEHMPQPGHIAGPPPTPEQWEDARFCMQTAKEISRLHLVKSVIVHGGTVI
;
A
#
# COMPACT_ATOMS: atom_id res chain seq x y z
N MET A 1 -24.78 7.18 24.92
CA MET A 1 -23.99 7.70 23.78
C MET A 1 -23.60 6.49 22.95
N THR A 2 -24.32 6.21 21.90
CA THR A 2 -23.93 5.19 20.91
C THR A 2 -22.79 5.79 20.09
N THR A 3 -21.56 5.41 20.44
CA THR A 3 -20.42 5.73 19.57
C THR A 3 -20.58 4.86 18.32
N ASP A 4 -20.72 5.49 17.15
CA ASP A 4 -20.68 4.75 15.88
C ASP A 4 -19.45 3.83 15.85
N PRO A 5 -19.56 2.63 15.30
CA PRO A 5 -18.43 1.71 15.23
C PRO A 5 -17.27 2.36 14.47
N PRO A 6 -16.02 2.11 14.88
CA PRO A 6 -14.87 2.66 14.20
C PRO A 6 -14.86 2.19 12.72
N VAL A 7 -14.45 3.10 11.82
CA VAL A 7 -14.47 2.84 10.36
C VAL A 7 -13.06 2.88 9.82
N LEU A 8 -12.68 1.85 9.08
CA LEU A 8 -11.44 1.74 8.33
C LEU A 8 -11.71 1.85 6.83
N GLY A 9 -11.00 2.72 6.15
CA GLY A 9 -10.93 2.76 4.70
C GLY A 9 -9.85 1.82 4.16
N LEU A 10 -10.16 1.10 3.11
CA LEU A 10 -9.20 0.27 2.39
C LEU A 10 -9.18 0.67 0.92
N VAL A 11 -8.04 1.10 0.43
CA VAL A 11 -7.78 1.24 -1.01
C VAL A 11 -7.14 -0.05 -1.47
N ALA A 12 -7.90 -0.87 -2.18
CA ALA A 12 -7.56 -2.25 -2.51
C ALA A 12 -7.13 -2.39 -3.98
N GLY A 13 -5.89 -2.77 -4.19
CA GLY A 13 -5.35 -3.20 -5.48
C GLY A 13 -5.40 -4.73 -5.64
N ASP A 14 -4.53 -5.24 -6.51
CA ASP A 14 -4.34 -6.67 -6.76
C ASP A 14 -3.52 -7.36 -5.66
N GLY A 15 -3.56 -8.68 -5.66
CA GLY A 15 -2.82 -9.53 -4.73
C GLY A 15 -3.61 -9.88 -3.46
N VAL A 16 -2.93 -10.49 -2.52
CA VAL A 16 -3.54 -11.07 -1.29
C VAL A 16 -3.51 -10.13 -0.09
N TYR A 17 -2.70 -9.08 -0.13
CA TYR A 17 -2.56 -8.16 1.01
C TYR A 17 -3.86 -7.47 1.43
N PRO A 18 -4.73 -6.99 0.52
CA PRO A 18 -6.01 -6.42 0.93
C PRO A 18 -6.86 -7.40 1.75
N GLU A 19 -6.90 -8.67 1.36
CA GLU A 19 -7.63 -9.72 2.08
C GLU A 19 -7.03 -9.97 3.47
N TYR A 20 -5.70 -10.07 3.58
CA TYR A 20 -5.03 -10.29 4.87
C TYR A 20 -5.29 -9.15 5.85
N ILE A 21 -5.25 -7.90 5.38
CA ILE A 21 -5.59 -6.73 6.20
C ILE A 21 -7.01 -6.81 6.74
N VAL A 22 -7.99 -7.12 5.87
CA VAL A 22 -9.39 -7.23 6.29
C VAL A 22 -9.57 -8.34 7.33
N ARG A 23 -9.01 -9.51 7.08
CA ARG A 23 -9.10 -10.65 8.01
C ARG A 23 -8.39 -10.34 9.33
N GLY A 24 -7.23 -9.73 9.32
CA GLY A 24 -6.51 -9.28 10.52
C GLY A 24 -7.29 -8.23 11.30
N ALA A 25 -7.85 -7.24 10.62
CA ALA A 25 -8.67 -6.20 11.22
C ALA A 25 -9.91 -6.79 11.91
N ARG A 26 -10.61 -7.72 11.27
CA ARG A 26 -11.77 -8.42 11.83
C ARG A 26 -11.42 -9.27 13.05
N ARG A 27 -10.26 -9.94 13.07
CA ARG A 27 -9.82 -10.70 14.23
C ARG A 27 -9.51 -9.79 15.44
N ARG A 28 -8.86 -8.65 15.17
CA ARG A 28 -8.43 -7.74 16.23
C ARG A 28 -9.56 -6.84 16.75
N THR A 29 -10.46 -6.42 15.87
CA THR A 29 -11.54 -5.49 16.16
C THR A 29 -12.79 -5.93 15.38
N PRO A 30 -13.57 -6.90 15.91
CA PRO A 30 -14.71 -7.50 15.21
C PRO A 30 -15.77 -6.47 14.79
N GLU A 31 -15.94 -5.40 15.56
CA GLU A 31 -16.89 -4.31 15.31
C GLU A 31 -16.39 -3.28 14.29
N LEU A 32 -15.12 -3.37 13.85
CA LEU A 32 -14.54 -2.43 12.89
C LEU A 32 -15.25 -2.53 11.56
N ARG A 33 -15.86 -1.45 11.13
CA ARG A 33 -16.51 -1.35 9.84
C ARG A 33 -15.47 -1.07 8.74
N ILE A 34 -15.46 -1.88 7.68
CA ILE A 34 -14.48 -1.79 6.60
C ILE A 34 -15.17 -1.28 5.33
N VAL A 35 -14.72 -0.13 4.84
CA VAL A 35 -15.19 0.53 3.64
C VAL A 35 -14.09 0.50 2.59
N ALA A 36 -14.27 -0.26 1.51
CA ALA A 36 -13.23 -0.44 0.53
C ALA A 36 -13.52 0.26 -0.81
N VAL A 37 -12.46 0.78 -1.38
CA VAL A 37 -12.37 1.33 -2.73
C VAL A 37 -11.54 0.38 -3.57
N GLY A 38 -12.09 -0.08 -4.67
CA GLY A 38 -11.38 -0.90 -5.66
C GLY A 38 -11.23 -0.19 -7.00
N PHE A 39 -10.46 -0.81 -7.87
CA PHE A 39 -10.19 -0.32 -9.23
C PHE A 39 -10.51 -1.39 -10.26
N LYS A 40 -11.17 -0.98 -11.34
CA LYS A 40 -11.65 -1.86 -12.41
C LYS A 40 -10.52 -2.67 -13.02
N GLY A 41 -10.63 -4.00 -12.90
CA GLY A 41 -9.67 -4.94 -13.41
C GLY A 41 -8.34 -5.03 -12.65
N GLU A 42 -8.24 -4.34 -11.50
CA GLU A 42 -7.03 -4.32 -10.67
C GLU A 42 -7.25 -4.89 -9.27
N THR A 43 -8.47 -4.78 -8.73
CA THR A 43 -8.74 -5.25 -7.37
C THR A 43 -9.00 -6.75 -7.36
N ASN A 44 -8.34 -7.46 -6.45
CA ASN A 44 -8.65 -8.88 -6.21
C ASN A 44 -10.09 -9.03 -5.71
N PRO A 45 -10.96 -9.72 -6.45
CA PRO A 45 -12.38 -9.85 -6.10
C PRO A 45 -12.61 -10.57 -4.76
N ALA A 46 -11.66 -11.35 -4.26
CA ALA A 46 -11.78 -12.06 -2.99
C ALA A 46 -11.94 -11.12 -1.78
N VAL A 47 -11.49 -9.86 -1.88
CA VAL A 47 -11.65 -8.88 -0.81
C VAL A 47 -13.06 -8.33 -0.71
N ILE A 48 -13.82 -8.30 -1.80
CA ILE A 48 -15.11 -7.62 -1.91
C ILE A 48 -16.13 -8.13 -0.87
N PRO A 49 -16.39 -9.46 -0.74
CA PRO A 49 -17.36 -9.97 0.22
C PRO A 49 -16.95 -9.81 1.68
N LEU A 50 -15.71 -9.42 1.95
CA LEU A 50 -15.20 -9.22 3.30
C LEU A 50 -15.43 -7.79 3.82
N CYS A 51 -15.83 -6.86 2.95
CA CYS A 51 -16.03 -5.45 3.27
C CYS A 51 -17.52 -5.15 3.55
N ASP A 52 -17.77 -4.19 4.45
CA ASP A 52 -19.14 -3.73 4.78
C ASP A 52 -19.71 -2.80 3.71
N ALA A 53 -18.83 -2.10 2.99
CA ALA A 53 -19.16 -1.31 1.82
C ALA A 53 -18.02 -1.37 0.82
N TYR A 54 -18.33 -1.50 -0.45
CA TYR A 54 -17.35 -1.54 -1.53
C TYR A 54 -17.86 -0.74 -2.72
N GLN A 55 -16.96 0.01 -3.35
CA GLN A 55 -17.23 0.64 -4.63
C GLN A 55 -16.00 0.61 -5.52
N GLU A 56 -16.22 0.27 -6.78
CA GLU A 56 -15.18 0.21 -7.79
C GLU A 56 -15.12 1.50 -8.62
N PHE A 57 -13.91 1.94 -8.91
CA PHE A 57 -13.62 3.13 -9.69
C PHE A 57 -12.66 2.82 -10.84
N SER A 58 -12.53 3.73 -11.78
CA SER A 58 -11.48 3.63 -12.80
C SER A 58 -10.14 4.09 -12.19
N VAL A 59 -9.05 3.41 -12.56
CA VAL A 59 -7.70 3.86 -12.21
C VAL A 59 -7.50 5.29 -12.74
N GLY A 60 -6.92 6.16 -11.91
CA GLY A 60 -6.75 7.58 -12.23
C GLY A 60 -7.85 8.50 -11.69
N GLN A 61 -8.91 7.99 -11.11
CA GLN A 61 -9.88 8.81 -10.38
C GLN A 61 -9.44 8.98 -8.92
N ILE A 62 -9.33 10.21 -8.44
CA ILE A 62 -8.97 10.56 -7.05
C ILE A 62 -10.18 11.12 -6.30
N SER A 63 -10.92 12.03 -6.94
CA SER A 63 -12.01 12.76 -6.28
C SER A 63 -13.16 11.85 -5.85
N LYS A 64 -13.59 10.94 -6.74
CA LYS A 64 -14.72 10.04 -6.45
C LYS A 64 -14.43 9.03 -5.34
N PRO A 65 -13.27 8.33 -5.32
CA PRO A 65 -12.84 7.50 -4.21
C PRO A 65 -12.85 8.24 -2.88
N PHE A 66 -12.29 9.44 -2.82
CA PHE A 66 -12.26 10.25 -1.59
C PHE A 66 -13.66 10.65 -1.12
N THR A 67 -14.53 11.05 -2.06
CA THR A 67 -15.92 11.38 -1.76
C THR A 67 -16.66 10.17 -1.18
N PHE A 68 -16.45 8.98 -1.75
CA PHE A 68 -17.06 7.76 -1.27
C PHE A 68 -16.59 7.41 0.16
N LEU A 69 -15.29 7.45 0.43
CA LEU A 69 -14.74 7.19 1.75
C LEU A 69 -15.28 8.18 2.80
N LYS A 70 -15.30 9.48 2.48
CA LYS A 70 -15.85 10.52 3.36
C LYS A 70 -17.33 10.32 3.69
N LYS A 71 -18.13 9.96 2.68
CA LYS A 71 -19.57 9.69 2.87
C LYS A 71 -19.81 8.58 3.89
N HIS A 72 -18.87 7.64 4.00
CA HIS A 72 -18.95 6.54 4.97
C HIS A 72 -18.26 6.82 6.30
N GLY A 73 -17.81 8.06 6.55
CA GLY A 73 -17.19 8.46 7.81
C GLY A 73 -15.75 7.99 7.99
N VAL A 74 -15.09 7.56 6.92
CA VAL A 74 -13.70 7.09 6.96
C VAL A 74 -12.77 8.25 7.31
N ARG A 75 -11.85 8.00 8.23
CA ARG A 75 -10.71 8.88 8.56
C ARG A 75 -9.38 8.17 8.37
N ASN A 76 -9.28 6.92 8.82
CA ASN A 76 -8.07 6.11 8.70
C ASN A 76 -8.16 5.27 7.43
N VAL A 77 -7.11 5.29 6.62
CA VAL A 77 -7.06 4.59 5.33
C VAL A 77 -5.79 3.74 5.26
N ILE A 78 -5.93 2.50 4.82
CA ILE A 78 -4.81 1.65 4.41
C ILE A 78 -4.86 1.51 2.90
N MET A 79 -3.70 1.65 2.25
CA MET A 79 -3.53 1.37 0.83
C MET A 79 -2.74 0.06 0.69
N ALA A 80 -3.30 -0.93 0.00
CA ALA A 80 -2.70 -2.25 -0.13
C ALA A 80 -3.00 -2.91 -1.47
N GLY A 81 -2.06 -3.75 -1.90
CA GLY A 81 -2.13 -4.39 -3.22
C GLY A 81 -1.47 -3.56 -4.32
N GLY A 82 -1.29 -4.18 -5.47
CA GLY A 82 -0.68 -3.55 -6.63
C GLY A 82 -1.70 -2.96 -7.61
N ILE A 83 -1.24 -2.04 -8.44
CA ILE A 83 -1.94 -1.61 -9.65
C ILE A 83 -0.98 -1.87 -10.81
N ASN A 84 -1.45 -2.55 -11.85
CA ASN A 84 -0.60 -2.92 -12.98
C ASN A 84 -0.18 -1.66 -13.77
N PRO A 85 1.13 -1.40 -13.94
CA PRO A 85 1.62 -0.22 -14.64
C PRO A 85 1.11 -0.10 -16.09
N LYS A 86 0.81 -1.22 -16.75
CA LYS A 86 0.27 -1.22 -18.12
C LYS A 86 -1.10 -0.54 -18.22
N ASN A 87 -1.88 -0.57 -17.13
CA ASN A 87 -3.20 0.03 -17.08
C ASN A 87 -3.13 1.52 -16.72
N ILE A 88 -2.00 2.00 -16.21
CA ILE A 88 -1.77 3.43 -15.96
C ILE A 88 -1.82 4.23 -17.29
N LEU A 89 -1.46 3.64 -18.41
CA LEU A 89 -1.52 4.28 -19.74
C LEU A 89 -2.97 4.41 -20.27
N SER A 90 -3.91 3.61 -19.76
CA SER A 90 -5.34 3.70 -20.09
C SER A 90 -6.12 4.60 -19.13
N LEU A 91 -5.43 5.39 -18.32
CA LEU A 91 -6.01 6.25 -17.32
C LEU A 91 -6.97 7.27 -17.93
N ARG A 92 -8.15 7.37 -17.32
CA ARG A 92 -9.03 8.52 -17.49
C ARG A 92 -8.94 9.37 -16.22
N PRO A 93 -7.86 10.14 -16.05
CA PRO A 93 -7.66 10.94 -14.85
C PRO A 93 -8.79 11.95 -14.72
N ASP A 94 -9.30 12.12 -13.50
CA ASP A 94 -10.15 13.26 -13.21
C ASP A 94 -9.31 14.56 -13.15
N LEU A 95 -9.95 15.72 -13.10
CA LEU A 95 -9.26 17.02 -13.09
C LEU A 95 -8.26 17.12 -11.92
N ARG A 96 -8.57 16.49 -10.79
CA ARG A 96 -7.69 16.47 -9.63
C ARG A 96 -6.45 15.62 -9.89
N ALA A 97 -6.63 14.41 -10.38
CA ALA A 97 -5.52 13.52 -10.76
C ALA A 97 -4.62 14.19 -11.81
N LEU A 98 -5.21 14.87 -12.80
CA LEU A 98 -4.44 15.60 -13.80
C LEU A 98 -3.63 16.74 -13.16
N SER A 99 -4.21 17.49 -12.23
CA SER A 99 -3.52 18.56 -11.48
C SER A 99 -2.35 17.99 -10.65
N VAL A 100 -2.52 16.81 -10.04
CA VAL A 100 -1.46 16.12 -9.29
C VAL A 100 -0.32 15.73 -10.23
N LEU A 101 -0.64 15.07 -11.36
CA LEU A 101 0.35 14.65 -12.36
C LEU A 101 1.15 15.81 -12.95
N MET A 102 0.52 16.98 -13.14
CA MET A 102 1.18 18.18 -13.67
C MET A 102 2.16 18.82 -12.68
N ARG A 103 1.94 18.65 -11.38
CA ARG A 103 2.80 19.20 -10.32
C ARG A 103 3.96 18.29 -9.93
N MET A 104 3.96 17.05 -10.38
CA MET A 104 5.02 16.08 -10.05
C MET A 104 6.27 16.35 -10.87
N PRO A 105 7.44 16.54 -10.22
CA PRO A 105 8.71 16.72 -10.92
C PRO A 105 9.16 15.41 -11.60
N GLU A 106 8.88 14.27 -10.98
CA GLU A 106 9.20 12.94 -11.49
C GLU A 106 7.94 12.11 -11.66
N LYS A 107 7.83 11.44 -12.82
CA LYS A 107 6.66 10.61 -13.16
C LYS A 107 6.95 9.12 -12.96
N ASN A 108 7.41 8.76 -11.76
CA ASN A 108 7.59 7.38 -11.36
C ASN A 108 6.47 6.92 -10.40
N ALA A 109 6.37 5.61 -10.17
CA ALA A 109 5.30 5.02 -9.36
C ALA A 109 5.35 5.49 -7.89
N ASP A 110 6.55 5.65 -7.34
CA ASP A 110 6.74 6.04 -5.93
C ASP A 110 6.31 7.50 -5.72
N SER A 111 6.71 8.40 -6.63
CA SER A 111 6.29 9.80 -6.61
C SER A 111 4.78 9.96 -6.81
N LEU A 112 4.17 9.14 -7.67
CA LEU A 112 2.73 9.14 -7.88
C LEU A 112 1.98 8.72 -6.62
N LEU A 113 2.41 7.64 -5.97
CA LEU A 113 1.81 7.17 -4.72
C LEU A 113 1.94 8.24 -3.62
N GLY A 114 3.14 8.83 -3.47
CA GLY A 114 3.38 9.92 -2.51
C GLY A 114 2.47 11.13 -2.76
N ALA A 115 2.25 11.50 -4.01
CA ALA A 115 1.36 12.60 -4.37
C ALA A 115 -0.11 12.28 -4.05
N VAL A 116 -0.57 11.04 -4.29
CA VAL A 116 -1.92 10.59 -3.91
C VAL A 116 -2.09 10.59 -2.38
N ILE A 117 -1.08 10.13 -1.63
CA ILE A 117 -1.07 10.17 -0.16
C ILE A 117 -1.20 11.62 0.32
N THR A 118 -0.38 12.54 -0.19
CA THR A 118 -0.45 13.96 0.14
C THR A 118 -1.84 14.57 -0.13
N GLU A 119 -2.47 14.20 -1.24
CA GLU A 119 -3.83 14.64 -1.55
C GLU A 119 -4.88 14.05 -0.60
N ALA A 120 -4.71 12.79 -0.18
CA ALA A 120 -5.58 12.16 0.81
C ALA A 120 -5.47 12.84 2.18
N GLU A 121 -4.26 13.17 2.61
CA GLU A 121 -4.00 13.89 3.87
C GLU A 121 -4.61 15.30 3.87
N LYS A 122 -4.53 16.03 2.76
CA LYS A 122 -5.21 17.33 2.58
C LYS A 122 -6.73 17.21 2.72
N GLU A 123 -7.30 16.07 2.38
CA GLU A 123 -8.72 15.77 2.56
C GLU A 123 -9.08 15.37 4.00
N GLY A 124 -8.10 15.27 4.88
CA GLY A 124 -8.27 14.90 6.28
C GLY A 124 -8.23 13.40 6.55
N PHE A 125 -7.75 12.59 5.60
CA PHE A 125 -7.46 11.18 5.85
C PHE A 125 -6.12 11.01 6.55
N THR A 126 -6.04 10.02 7.42
CA THR A 126 -4.78 9.52 8.00
C THR A 126 -4.41 8.23 7.30
N ILE A 127 -3.25 8.20 6.65
CA ILE A 127 -2.78 7.00 5.97
C ILE A 127 -2.01 6.13 6.96
N LEU A 128 -2.53 4.95 7.22
CA LEU A 128 -1.91 3.96 8.10
C LEU A 128 -0.90 3.10 7.31
N PRO A 129 0.16 2.60 7.96
CA PRO A 129 1.08 1.65 7.34
C PRO A 129 0.35 0.42 6.78
N ALA A 130 0.78 -0.07 5.61
CA ALA A 130 0.20 -1.26 4.99
C ALA A 130 0.40 -2.55 5.82
N SER A 131 1.34 -2.55 6.78
CA SER A 131 1.55 -3.61 7.75
C SER A 131 0.53 -3.63 8.90
N THR A 132 -0.30 -2.59 9.04
CA THR A 132 -1.35 -2.53 10.08
C THR A 132 -2.33 -3.68 9.89
N TYR A 133 -2.60 -4.43 10.95
CA TYR A 133 -3.40 -5.66 10.96
C TYR A 133 -2.79 -6.86 10.23
N MET A 134 -1.48 -6.79 9.90
CA MET A 134 -0.75 -7.86 9.23
C MET A 134 0.34 -8.50 10.11
N GLU A 135 0.31 -8.27 11.40
CA GLU A 135 1.37 -8.70 12.33
C GLU A 135 1.65 -10.21 12.24
N GLU A 136 0.62 -11.03 12.04
CA GLU A 136 0.75 -12.49 11.89
C GLU A 136 1.43 -12.91 10.57
N HIS A 137 1.42 -12.03 9.57
CA HIS A 137 2.03 -12.27 8.25
C HIS A 137 3.40 -11.60 8.11
N MET A 138 3.82 -10.85 9.13
CA MET A 138 5.13 -10.19 9.12
C MET A 138 6.21 -11.15 9.60
N PRO A 139 7.30 -11.30 8.86
CA PRO A 139 8.41 -12.13 9.29
C PRO A 139 9.03 -11.58 10.57
N GLN A 140 9.39 -12.47 11.48
CA GLN A 140 10.13 -12.11 12.68
C GLN A 140 11.61 -11.90 12.35
N PRO A 141 12.34 -11.04 13.13
CA PRO A 141 13.77 -10.88 12.94
C PRO A 141 14.53 -12.20 13.07
N GLY A 142 15.51 -12.41 12.22
CA GLY A 142 16.38 -13.57 12.26
C GLY A 142 16.23 -14.50 11.05
N HIS A 143 16.71 -15.74 11.19
CA HIS A 143 16.63 -16.76 10.16
C HIS A 143 15.22 -17.36 10.12
N ILE A 144 14.58 -17.37 8.93
CA ILE A 144 13.18 -17.77 8.76
C ILE A 144 13.08 -19.14 8.08
N ALA A 145 13.88 -19.41 7.06
CA ALA A 145 13.79 -20.63 6.25
C ALA A 145 15.10 -20.94 5.52
N GLY A 146 15.26 -22.19 5.08
CA GLY A 146 16.45 -22.70 4.40
C GLY A 146 17.59 -23.03 5.36
N PRO A 147 18.81 -23.34 4.87
CA PRO A 147 19.97 -23.54 5.72
C PRO A 147 20.39 -22.24 6.42
N PRO A 148 20.86 -22.30 7.68
CA PRO A 148 21.34 -21.11 8.38
C PRO A 148 22.47 -20.43 7.61
N PRO A 149 22.46 -19.07 7.50
CA PRO A 149 23.56 -18.36 6.86
C PRO A 149 24.88 -18.54 7.62
N THR A 150 26.00 -18.63 6.88
CA THR A 150 27.34 -18.62 7.48
C THR A 150 27.67 -17.24 8.06
N PRO A 151 28.71 -17.11 8.92
CA PRO A 151 29.17 -15.82 9.40
C PRO A 151 29.47 -14.82 8.26
N GLU A 152 30.15 -15.27 7.21
CA GLU A 152 30.47 -14.46 6.03
C GLU A 152 29.20 -13.97 5.31
N GLN A 153 28.21 -14.84 5.15
CA GLN A 153 26.93 -14.48 4.54
C GLN A 153 26.17 -13.45 5.40
N TRP A 154 26.30 -13.51 6.72
CA TRP A 154 25.74 -12.49 7.59
C TRP A 154 26.45 -11.14 7.45
N GLU A 155 27.77 -11.14 7.23
CA GLU A 155 28.53 -9.90 6.94
C GLU A 155 28.10 -9.31 5.60
N ASP A 156 28.02 -10.13 4.55
CA ASP A 156 27.51 -9.73 3.24
C ASP A 156 26.09 -9.16 3.34
N ALA A 157 25.20 -9.78 4.10
CA ALA A 157 23.83 -9.31 4.28
C ALA A 157 23.77 -7.93 4.98
N ARG A 158 24.59 -7.70 6.00
CA ARG A 158 24.67 -6.39 6.67
C ARG A 158 25.20 -5.31 5.73
N PHE A 159 26.26 -5.60 5.00
CA PHE A 159 26.85 -4.69 4.02
C PHE A 159 25.85 -4.39 2.89
N CYS A 160 25.19 -5.43 2.37
CA CYS A 160 24.12 -5.32 1.38
C CYS A 160 22.99 -4.38 1.84
N MET A 161 22.49 -4.57 3.07
CA MET A 161 21.42 -3.74 3.64
C MET A 161 21.83 -2.29 3.80
N GLN A 162 23.06 -2.04 4.25
CA GLN A 162 23.61 -0.69 4.38
C GLN A 162 23.71 -0.01 3.01
N THR A 163 24.31 -0.70 2.05
CA THR A 163 24.48 -0.21 0.68
C THR A 163 23.10 0.06 0.02
N ALA A 164 22.16 -0.87 0.17
CA ALA A 164 20.80 -0.70 -0.36
C ALA A 164 20.11 0.55 0.21
N LYS A 165 20.26 0.82 1.51
CA LYS A 165 19.72 2.03 2.15
C LYS A 165 20.33 3.31 1.60
N GLU A 166 21.62 3.34 1.35
CA GLU A 166 22.27 4.52 0.78
C GLU A 166 21.85 4.76 -0.69
N ILE A 167 21.84 3.70 -1.51
CA ILE A 167 21.48 3.82 -2.93
C ILE A 167 19.97 4.10 -3.11
N SER A 168 19.12 3.57 -2.24
CA SER A 168 17.66 3.80 -2.32
C SER A 168 17.27 5.27 -2.18
N ARG A 169 18.07 6.08 -1.48
CA ARG A 169 17.87 7.54 -1.39
C ARG A 169 17.98 8.24 -2.74
N LEU A 170 18.68 7.63 -3.69
CA LEU A 170 18.85 8.14 -5.05
C LEU A 170 17.76 7.64 -6.02
N HIS A 171 16.83 6.81 -5.54
CA HIS A 171 15.76 6.18 -6.34
C HIS A 171 16.28 5.39 -7.58
N LEU A 172 17.56 4.97 -7.57
CA LEU A 172 18.21 4.31 -8.71
C LEU A 172 18.00 2.80 -8.75
N VAL A 173 17.92 2.15 -7.59
CA VAL A 173 17.78 0.68 -7.49
C VAL A 173 16.84 0.29 -6.35
N LYS A 174 16.20 -0.88 -6.50
CA LYS A 174 15.33 -1.47 -5.47
C LYS A 174 15.93 -2.71 -4.80
N SER A 175 17.06 -3.19 -5.29
CA SER A 175 17.78 -4.35 -4.72
C SER A 175 19.26 -4.23 -5.00
N VAL A 176 20.05 -4.81 -4.10
CA VAL A 176 21.50 -4.88 -4.17
C VAL A 176 21.89 -6.35 -3.95
N ILE A 177 22.88 -6.82 -4.65
CA ILE A 177 23.46 -8.15 -4.46
C ILE A 177 24.91 -7.99 -3.99
N VAL A 178 25.27 -8.72 -2.96
CA VAL A 178 26.63 -8.74 -2.41
C VAL A 178 27.11 -10.18 -2.34
N HIS A 179 28.38 -10.37 -2.71
CA HIS A 179 29.08 -11.64 -2.55
C HIS A 179 30.54 -11.39 -2.17
N GLY A 180 31.02 -12.02 -1.09
CA GLY A 180 32.38 -11.86 -0.60
C GLY A 180 32.79 -10.42 -0.35
N GLY A 181 31.91 -9.61 0.26
CA GLY A 181 32.14 -8.19 0.56
C GLY A 181 32.10 -7.26 -0.66
N THR A 182 31.68 -7.76 -1.84
CA THR A 182 31.66 -6.97 -3.08
C THR A 182 30.22 -6.88 -3.63
N VAL A 183 29.80 -5.67 -4.01
CA VAL A 183 28.54 -5.44 -4.75
C VAL A 183 28.73 -5.92 -6.19
N ILE A 184 27.81 -6.75 -6.68
CA ILE A 184 27.83 -7.35 -8.03
C ILE A 184 26.55 -7.04 -8.80
#